data_9a7ba29bff74a84ab78186c138f3c8df
#
_entry.id   9a7ba29bff74a84ab78186c138f3c8df
#
_cell.length_a   1.000
_cell.length_b   1.000
_cell.length_c   1.000
_cell.angle_alpha   90.00
_cell.angle_beta   90.00
_cell.angle_gamma   90.00
#
_symmetry.space_group_name_H-M   'P 1'
#
loop_
_entity.id
_entity.type
_entity.pdbx_description
1 polymer ?
#
loop_
_entity_poly.entity_id
_entity_poly.type
_entity_poly.pdbx_seq_one_letter_code
_entity_poly.pdbx_strand_id
1 'polypeptide(L)'
;TPGIEADPCWFNTTRRSLFAPFGVGTVDQALLAVLAVKHFALRRFALAGKVVVIDEVHTYDMYTGTLVRYLCRELEQLGCTVIILSATLTEEARCSLLSLPAGEEGRDIPYPRISGRAASDVLPERCPPSLPDKVVHVMHPGRGEALAQAVELAGQGAQILWVCNTVARAQEDFMELRQRAATRDGGPDVGLLHSRFPFYRREFLEREWMARLGPEGERTKGSILVSTQIVEQSVDLD
;
A
#
# COMPACT_ATOMS: atom_id res chain seq x y z
N THR A 1 -44.42 -0.85 5.15
CA THR A 1 -43.89 0.51 5.38
C THR A 1 -43.17 0.91 4.12
N PRO A 2 -43.62 1.96 3.39
CA PRO A 2 -42.89 2.39 2.20
C PRO A 2 -41.49 2.86 2.64
N GLY A 3 -40.46 2.28 2.04
CA GLY A 3 -39.09 2.69 2.27
C GLY A 3 -38.92 4.16 1.83
N ILE A 4 -38.47 5.01 2.72
CA ILE A 4 -38.05 6.36 2.39
C ILE A 4 -36.79 6.18 1.51
N GLU A 5 -36.94 6.29 0.19
CA GLU A 5 -35.78 6.43 -0.70
C GLU A 5 -35.11 7.77 -0.38
N ALA A 6 -34.00 7.69 0.31
CA ALA A 6 -33.21 8.89 0.58
C ALA A 6 -32.69 9.46 -0.75
N ASP A 7 -32.95 10.75 -0.99
CA ASP A 7 -32.43 11.48 -2.14
C ASP A 7 -30.90 11.25 -2.23
N PRO A 8 -30.38 10.73 -3.35
CA PRO A 8 -28.93 10.55 -3.53
C PRO A 8 -28.11 11.80 -3.25
N CYS A 9 -28.67 12.99 -3.49
CA CYS A 9 -28.05 14.27 -3.16
C CYS A 9 -27.84 14.49 -1.66
N TRP A 10 -28.59 13.79 -0.79
CA TRP A 10 -28.46 13.94 0.65
C TRP A 10 -27.09 13.48 1.17
N PHE A 11 -26.47 12.50 0.51
CA PHE A 11 -25.16 11.94 0.86
C PHE A 11 -23.98 12.72 0.28
N ASN A 12 -24.20 13.69 -0.60
CA ASN A 12 -23.14 14.43 -1.31
C ASN A 12 -22.32 15.39 -0.43
N THR A 13 -22.67 15.55 0.84
CA THR A 13 -21.88 16.37 1.76
C THR A 13 -20.92 15.49 2.54
N THR A 14 -19.68 15.95 2.74
CA THR A 14 -18.60 15.25 3.47
C THR A 14 -19.01 14.72 4.85
N ARG A 15 -20.03 15.32 5.48
CA ARG A 15 -20.51 14.91 6.80
C ARG A 15 -21.57 13.81 6.74
N ARG A 16 -22.31 13.71 5.64
CA ARG A 16 -23.42 12.76 5.46
C ARG A 16 -23.01 11.54 4.66
N SER A 17 -21.92 11.60 3.93
CA SER A 17 -21.41 10.48 3.12
C SER A 17 -21.23 9.19 3.91
N LEU A 18 -20.81 9.26 5.18
CA LEU A 18 -20.66 8.09 6.04
C LEU A 18 -21.98 7.39 6.40
N PHE A 19 -23.14 8.05 6.23
CA PHE A 19 -24.44 7.44 6.45
C PHE A 19 -24.91 6.59 5.26
N ALA A 20 -24.27 6.72 4.10
CA ALA A 20 -24.60 5.89 2.96
C ALA A 20 -24.44 4.40 3.31
N PRO A 21 -25.29 3.51 2.75
CA PRO A 21 -25.16 2.05 2.96
C PRO A 21 -23.78 1.52 2.58
N PHE A 22 -23.22 2.06 1.51
CA PHE A 22 -21.86 1.76 1.02
C PHE A 22 -21.09 3.06 0.85
N GLY A 23 -19.81 3.04 1.19
CA GLY A 23 -18.94 4.20 1.03
C GLY A 23 -17.48 3.80 0.90
N VAL A 24 -16.73 4.58 0.16
CA VAL A 24 -15.28 4.49 0.05
C VAL A 24 -14.71 5.84 0.47
N GLY A 25 -13.63 5.83 1.23
CA GLY A 25 -12.99 7.05 1.72
C GLY A 25 -11.60 6.78 2.26
N THR A 26 -10.93 7.83 2.72
CA THR A 26 -9.63 7.68 3.39
C THR A 26 -9.81 7.26 4.84
N VAL A 27 -8.83 6.57 5.40
CA VAL A 27 -8.81 6.17 6.81
C VAL A 27 -9.01 7.37 7.75
N ASP A 28 -8.52 8.55 7.37
CA ASP A 28 -8.66 9.78 8.16
C ASP A 28 -10.13 10.10 8.48
N GLN A 29 -11.05 9.85 7.54
CA GLN A 29 -12.47 10.09 7.77
C GLN A 29 -13.05 9.16 8.85
N ALA A 30 -12.55 7.93 8.95
CA ALA A 30 -12.93 7.00 10.02
C ALA A 30 -12.23 7.38 11.34
N LEU A 31 -10.95 7.78 11.31
CA LEU A 31 -10.20 8.21 12.49
C LEU A 31 -10.83 9.43 13.18
N LEU A 32 -11.49 10.32 12.44
CA LEU A 32 -12.26 11.42 13.04
C LEU A 32 -13.44 10.96 13.90
N ALA A 33 -13.82 9.71 13.86
CA ALA A 33 -14.84 9.15 14.77
C ALA A 33 -14.28 8.86 16.18
N VAL A 34 -12.97 8.73 16.33
CA VAL A 34 -12.30 8.41 17.59
C VAL A 34 -11.52 9.59 18.17
N LEU A 35 -11.24 10.60 17.36
CA LEU A 35 -10.64 11.84 17.81
C LEU A 35 -11.68 12.77 18.44
N ALA A 36 -11.29 13.51 19.48
CA ALA A 36 -12.16 14.48 20.16
C ALA A 36 -12.41 15.76 19.32
N VAL A 37 -12.90 15.56 18.08
CA VAL A 37 -13.19 16.64 17.12
C VAL A 37 -14.69 16.90 17.02
N LYS A 38 -15.04 18.07 16.46
CA LYS A 38 -16.43 18.43 16.24
C LYS A 38 -17.15 17.34 15.41
N HIS A 39 -18.34 16.91 15.86
CA HIS A 39 -19.17 15.89 15.22
C HIS A 39 -18.64 14.44 15.25
N PHE A 40 -17.71 14.10 16.16
CA PHE A 40 -17.21 12.74 16.30
C PHE A 40 -18.34 11.73 16.61
N ALA A 41 -19.31 12.10 17.48
CA ALA A 41 -20.43 11.24 17.82
C ALA A 41 -21.33 10.90 16.60
N LEU A 42 -21.51 11.87 15.68
CA LEU A 42 -22.27 11.64 14.45
C LEU A 42 -21.55 10.62 13.54
N ARG A 43 -20.22 10.68 13.46
CA ARG A 43 -19.42 9.73 12.71
C ARG A 43 -19.46 8.32 13.31
N ARG A 44 -19.38 8.22 14.64
CA ARG A 44 -19.55 6.95 15.36
C ARG A 44 -20.90 6.32 15.05
N PHE A 45 -21.97 7.11 15.15
CA PHE A 45 -23.31 6.66 14.83
C PHE A 45 -23.44 6.19 13.37
N ALA A 46 -22.83 6.91 12.43
CA ALA A 46 -22.85 6.56 11.01
C ALA A 46 -22.11 5.25 10.70
N LEU A 47 -21.09 4.91 11.47
CA LEU A 47 -20.30 3.68 11.31
C LEU A 47 -20.92 2.49 12.04
N ALA A 48 -21.73 2.72 13.08
CA ALA A 48 -22.28 1.66 13.93
C ALA A 48 -22.97 0.54 13.12
N GLY A 49 -22.66 -0.71 13.46
CA GLY A 49 -23.24 -1.90 12.84
C GLY A 49 -22.80 -2.18 11.40
N LYS A 50 -21.84 -1.44 10.86
CA LYS A 50 -21.34 -1.64 9.49
C LYS A 50 -20.20 -2.65 9.43
N VAL A 51 -19.95 -3.17 8.23
CA VAL A 51 -18.68 -3.80 7.87
C VAL A 51 -17.70 -2.71 7.45
N VAL A 52 -16.59 -2.60 8.14
CA VAL A 52 -15.53 -1.61 7.87
C VAL A 52 -14.29 -2.35 7.40
N VAL A 53 -13.87 -2.09 6.17
CA VAL A 53 -12.65 -2.63 5.58
C VAL A 53 -11.57 -1.55 5.64
N ILE A 54 -10.43 -1.86 6.24
CA ILE A 54 -9.25 -0.98 6.32
C ILE A 54 -8.14 -1.65 5.53
N ASP A 55 -7.73 -1.01 4.45
CA ASP A 55 -6.73 -1.53 3.53
C ASP A 55 -5.35 -0.91 3.77
N GLU A 56 -4.29 -1.64 3.38
CA GLU A 56 -2.89 -1.20 3.41
C GLU A 56 -2.39 -0.74 4.80
N VAL A 57 -2.79 -1.44 5.87
CA VAL A 57 -2.47 -1.03 7.26
C VAL A 57 -0.96 -0.97 7.52
N HIS A 58 -0.14 -1.71 6.77
CA HIS A 58 1.31 -1.69 6.89
C HIS A 58 1.96 -0.36 6.48
N THR A 59 1.26 0.49 5.72
CA THR A 59 1.77 1.79 5.27
C THR A 59 1.69 2.87 6.34
N TYR A 60 0.98 2.62 7.45
CA TYR A 60 0.78 3.62 8.49
C TYR A 60 1.99 3.73 9.42
N ASP A 61 2.35 4.97 9.74
CA ASP A 61 3.35 5.27 10.75
C ASP A 61 2.89 4.82 12.16
N MET A 62 3.80 4.88 13.13
CA MET A 62 3.54 4.47 14.51
C MET A 62 2.35 5.24 15.13
N TYR A 63 2.20 6.52 14.82
CA TYR A 63 1.11 7.34 15.36
C TYR A 63 -0.23 6.93 14.75
N THR A 64 -0.33 6.89 13.43
CA THR A 64 -1.54 6.49 12.71
C THR A 64 -1.91 5.04 13.02
N GLY A 65 -0.94 4.13 13.10
CA GLY A 65 -1.17 2.75 13.50
C GLY A 65 -1.76 2.62 14.92
N THR A 66 -1.36 3.49 15.84
CA THR A 66 -1.95 3.54 17.19
C THR A 66 -3.41 4.01 17.16
N LEU A 67 -3.71 5.03 16.35
CA LEU A 67 -5.07 5.51 16.15
C LEU A 67 -5.97 4.48 15.48
N VAL A 68 -5.45 3.73 14.50
CA VAL A 68 -6.19 2.64 13.84
C VAL A 68 -6.53 1.52 14.83
N ARG A 69 -5.60 1.14 15.70
CA ARG A 69 -5.90 0.17 16.77
C ARG A 69 -7.00 0.64 17.70
N TYR A 70 -6.98 1.92 18.07
CA TYR A 70 -8.04 2.51 18.88
C TYR A 70 -9.37 2.53 18.12
N LEU A 71 -9.36 2.90 16.85
CA LEU A 71 -10.53 2.86 15.96
C LEU A 71 -11.14 1.45 15.90
N CYS A 72 -10.33 0.40 15.71
CA CYS A 72 -10.81 -0.98 15.65
C CYS A 72 -11.56 -1.38 16.93
N ARG A 73 -11.03 -1.02 18.11
CA ARG A 73 -11.69 -1.29 19.40
C ARG A 73 -13.04 -0.56 19.53
N GLU A 74 -13.08 0.70 19.12
CA GLU A 74 -14.31 1.48 19.14
C GLU A 74 -15.36 0.96 18.15
N LEU A 75 -14.94 0.56 16.96
CA LEU A 75 -15.82 -0.05 15.96
C LEU A 75 -16.40 -1.38 16.46
N GLU A 76 -15.62 -2.19 17.14
CA GLU A 76 -16.08 -3.43 17.76
C GLU A 76 -17.18 -3.15 18.81
N GLN A 77 -16.99 -2.14 19.67
CA GLN A 77 -17.99 -1.71 20.66
C GLN A 77 -19.27 -1.18 20.01
N LEU A 78 -19.17 -0.63 18.80
CA LEU A 78 -20.30 -0.17 17.98
C LEU A 78 -20.98 -1.31 17.20
N GLY A 79 -20.60 -2.57 17.42
CA GLY A 79 -21.16 -3.74 16.74
C GLY A 79 -20.74 -3.85 15.27
N CYS A 80 -19.64 -3.24 14.88
CA CYS A 80 -19.10 -3.35 13.53
C CYS A 80 -18.34 -4.66 13.34
N THR A 81 -18.32 -5.16 12.10
CA THR A 81 -17.33 -6.14 11.65
C THR A 81 -16.16 -5.39 11.05
N VAL A 82 -14.94 -5.60 11.57
CA VAL A 82 -13.74 -4.94 11.05
C VAL A 82 -12.90 -5.95 10.27
N ILE A 83 -12.56 -5.63 9.05
CA ILE A 83 -11.68 -6.42 8.17
C ILE A 83 -10.44 -5.57 7.89
N ILE A 84 -9.27 -6.10 8.20
CA ILE A 84 -7.99 -5.44 7.97
C ILE A 84 -7.23 -6.20 6.90
N LEU A 85 -6.83 -5.50 5.85
CA LEU A 85 -6.01 -6.02 4.77
C LEU A 85 -4.61 -5.44 4.85
N SER A 86 -3.60 -6.29 4.67
CA SER A 86 -2.20 -5.87 4.72
C SER A 86 -1.33 -6.85 3.94
N ALA A 87 -0.45 -6.36 3.09
CA ALA A 87 0.53 -7.19 2.40
C ALA A 87 1.56 -7.75 3.37
N THR A 88 1.94 -6.97 4.39
CA THR A 88 2.91 -7.38 5.42
C THR A 88 2.42 -6.91 6.78
N LEU A 89 2.48 -7.79 7.78
CA LEU A 89 2.09 -7.46 9.14
C LEU A 89 2.98 -8.23 10.12
N THR A 90 3.66 -7.51 11.01
CA THR A 90 4.45 -8.16 12.06
C THR A 90 3.53 -8.88 13.04
N GLU A 91 4.04 -9.93 13.68
CA GLU A 91 3.28 -10.69 14.67
C GLU A 91 2.82 -9.80 15.85
N GLU A 92 3.66 -8.85 16.25
CA GLU A 92 3.33 -7.88 17.29
C GLU A 92 2.15 -6.98 16.86
N ALA A 93 2.19 -6.44 15.63
CA ALA A 93 1.10 -5.61 15.10
C ALA A 93 -0.20 -6.42 14.97
N ARG A 94 -0.14 -7.66 14.52
CA ARG A 94 -1.26 -8.58 14.43
C ARG A 94 -1.90 -8.83 15.80
N CYS A 95 -1.10 -9.23 16.78
CA CYS A 95 -1.58 -9.47 18.14
C CYS A 95 -2.21 -8.21 18.74
N SER A 96 -1.60 -7.04 18.49
CA SER A 96 -2.11 -5.77 18.99
C SER A 96 -3.45 -5.39 18.34
N LEU A 97 -3.65 -5.61 17.04
CA LEU A 97 -4.90 -5.36 16.33
C LEU A 97 -6.02 -6.30 16.80
N LEU A 98 -5.70 -7.57 17.04
CA LEU A 98 -6.63 -8.56 17.55
C LEU A 98 -6.83 -8.48 19.06
N SER A 99 -6.13 -7.58 19.77
CA SER A 99 -6.11 -7.51 21.24
C SER A 99 -5.74 -8.83 21.91
N LEU A 100 -4.81 -9.56 21.31
CA LEU A 100 -4.25 -10.80 21.84
C LEU A 100 -3.02 -10.51 22.69
N PRO A 101 -2.67 -11.41 23.66
CA PRO A 101 -1.37 -11.34 24.30
C PRO A 101 -0.27 -11.48 23.25
N ALA A 102 0.88 -10.87 23.50
CA ALA A 102 2.04 -11.03 22.63
C ALA A 102 2.33 -12.52 22.48
N GLY A 103 2.34 -13.00 21.25
CA GLY A 103 2.62 -14.40 20.93
C GLY A 103 4.08 -14.73 21.23
N GLU A 104 4.39 -16.01 21.38
CA GLU A 104 5.77 -16.48 21.43
C GLU A 104 6.46 -16.09 20.11
N GLU A 105 7.53 -15.31 20.20
CA GLU A 105 8.39 -14.99 19.07
C GLU A 105 8.96 -16.30 18.50
N GLY A 106 8.85 -16.49 17.18
CA GLY A 106 9.53 -17.57 16.47
C GLY A 106 8.66 -18.67 15.87
N ARG A 107 7.35 -18.54 15.83
CA ARG A 107 6.53 -19.42 15.00
C ARG A 107 6.66 -19.01 13.55
N ASP A 108 7.28 -19.88 12.77
CA ASP A 108 7.28 -19.77 11.29
C ASP A 108 5.86 -20.10 10.80
N ILE A 109 5.03 -19.05 10.67
CA ILE A 109 3.65 -19.19 10.28
C ILE A 109 3.55 -18.89 8.80
N PRO A 110 3.03 -19.85 7.99
CA PRO A 110 2.97 -19.70 6.55
C PRO A 110 2.09 -18.50 6.13
N TYR A 111 2.43 -17.90 5.02
CA TYR A 111 1.76 -16.79 4.37
C TYR A 111 1.16 -17.27 3.03
N PRO A 112 0.02 -16.76 2.56
CA PRO A 112 -0.89 -15.77 3.16
C PRO A 112 -1.66 -16.34 4.37
N ARG A 113 -2.09 -15.47 5.29
CA ARG A 113 -2.67 -15.86 6.58
C ARG A 113 -3.95 -15.05 6.88
N ILE A 114 -4.97 -15.74 7.36
CA ILE A 114 -6.20 -15.13 7.87
C ILE A 114 -6.27 -15.40 9.37
N SER A 115 -6.35 -14.35 10.15
CA SER A 115 -6.51 -14.40 11.61
C SER A 115 -7.72 -13.59 12.00
N GLY A 116 -8.44 -13.98 13.02
CA GLY A 116 -9.64 -13.27 13.45
C GLY A 116 -9.98 -13.49 14.92
N ARG A 117 -10.87 -12.64 15.41
CA ARG A 117 -11.46 -12.71 16.73
C ARG A 117 -12.95 -12.43 16.63
N ALA A 118 -13.78 -13.18 17.37
CA ALA A 118 -15.19 -12.93 17.53
C ALA A 118 -15.49 -12.79 19.04
N ALA A 119 -15.85 -11.60 19.48
CA ALA A 119 -15.97 -11.25 20.90
C ALA A 119 -14.68 -11.59 21.69
N SER A 120 -14.74 -12.56 22.61
CA SER A 120 -13.58 -13.04 23.37
C SER A 120 -12.83 -14.20 22.71
N ASP A 121 -13.41 -14.81 21.68
CA ASP A 121 -12.92 -16.05 21.12
C ASP A 121 -11.97 -15.76 19.93
N VAL A 122 -10.77 -16.34 20.01
CA VAL A 122 -9.81 -16.34 18.89
C VAL A 122 -10.27 -17.37 17.87
N LEU A 123 -10.49 -16.92 16.63
CA LEU A 123 -10.87 -17.81 15.55
C LEU A 123 -9.65 -18.64 15.09
N PRO A 124 -9.87 -19.89 14.63
CA PRO A 124 -8.80 -20.69 14.06
C PRO A 124 -8.14 -19.95 12.89
N GLU A 125 -6.81 -19.93 12.90
CA GLU A 125 -6.05 -19.38 11.79
C GLU A 125 -6.21 -20.23 10.54
N ARG A 126 -6.29 -19.57 9.40
CA ARG A 126 -6.36 -20.20 8.09
C ARG A 126 -5.24 -19.67 7.21
N CYS A 127 -4.51 -20.58 6.58
CA CYS A 127 -3.50 -20.27 5.59
C CYS A 127 -4.02 -20.77 4.24
N PRO A 128 -4.50 -19.85 3.36
CA PRO A 128 -4.86 -20.22 2.02
C PRO A 128 -3.65 -20.76 1.24
N PRO A 129 -3.84 -21.51 0.15
CA PRO A 129 -2.74 -21.92 -0.71
C PRO A 129 -1.92 -20.70 -1.14
N SER A 130 -0.60 -20.78 -0.97
CA SER A 130 0.32 -19.75 -1.45
C SER A 130 0.73 -20.01 -2.89
N LEU A 131 1.17 -18.95 -3.57
CA LEU A 131 1.92 -19.08 -4.81
C LEU A 131 3.25 -19.81 -4.55
N PRO A 132 3.87 -20.42 -5.59
CA PRO A 132 5.19 -21.03 -5.45
C PRO A 132 6.20 -20.05 -4.85
N ASP A 133 7.12 -20.57 -4.02
CA ASP A 133 8.16 -19.76 -3.42
C ASP A 133 9.05 -19.12 -4.49
N LYS A 134 9.25 -17.79 -4.39
CA LYS A 134 10.22 -17.06 -5.21
C LYS A 134 11.54 -16.96 -4.44
N VAL A 135 12.64 -17.37 -5.06
CA VAL A 135 13.98 -17.19 -4.49
C VAL A 135 14.50 -15.80 -4.86
N VAL A 136 14.78 -14.98 -3.85
CA VAL A 136 15.33 -13.64 -4.03
C VAL A 136 16.77 -13.60 -3.52
N HIS A 137 17.72 -13.19 -4.37
CA HIS A 137 19.11 -13.00 -4.00
C HIS A 137 19.33 -11.56 -3.52
N VAL A 138 19.73 -11.39 -2.26
CA VAL A 138 19.98 -10.07 -1.66
C VAL A 138 21.47 -9.79 -1.67
N MET A 139 21.86 -8.64 -2.22
CA MET A 139 23.25 -8.16 -2.24
C MET A 139 23.31 -6.75 -1.65
N HIS A 140 24.47 -6.36 -1.13
CA HIS A 140 24.71 -5.05 -0.54
C HIS A 140 25.92 -4.34 -1.19
N PRO A 141 25.88 -4.07 -2.52
CA PRO A 141 26.98 -3.37 -3.20
C PRO A 141 27.05 -1.91 -2.76
N GLY A 142 28.24 -1.30 -2.90
CA GLY A 142 28.36 0.14 -2.79
C GLY A 142 27.57 0.86 -3.90
N ARG A 143 27.15 2.13 -3.67
CA ARG A 143 26.31 2.88 -4.62
C ARG A 143 26.89 2.91 -6.05
N GLY A 144 28.20 3.21 -6.18
CA GLY A 144 28.84 3.29 -7.50
C GLY A 144 28.83 1.96 -8.27
N GLU A 145 29.01 0.86 -7.55
CA GLU A 145 28.95 -0.49 -8.07
C GLU A 145 27.52 -0.87 -8.45
N ALA A 146 26.53 -0.56 -7.61
CA ALA A 146 25.11 -0.80 -7.88
C ALA A 146 24.64 -0.07 -9.15
N LEU A 147 25.05 1.20 -9.35
CA LEU A 147 24.73 1.98 -10.56
C LEU A 147 25.36 1.35 -11.81
N ALA A 148 26.61 0.89 -11.71
CA ALA A 148 27.27 0.22 -12.82
C ALA A 148 26.61 -1.11 -13.18
N GLN A 149 26.28 -1.91 -12.18
CA GLN A 149 25.61 -3.19 -12.33
C GLN A 149 24.19 -3.03 -12.91
N ALA A 150 23.45 -2.01 -12.46
CA ALA A 150 22.11 -1.72 -13.00
C ALA A 150 22.16 -1.45 -14.52
N VAL A 151 23.12 -0.62 -14.98
CA VAL A 151 23.28 -0.33 -16.41
C VAL A 151 23.73 -1.56 -17.18
N GLU A 152 24.58 -2.39 -16.60
CA GLU A 152 25.05 -3.63 -17.23
C GLU A 152 23.91 -4.64 -17.41
N LEU A 153 23.19 -4.94 -16.35
CA LEU A 153 22.04 -5.89 -16.38
C LEU A 153 20.93 -5.40 -17.30
N ALA A 154 20.62 -4.10 -17.26
CA ALA A 154 19.63 -3.54 -18.18
C ALA A 154 20.13 -3.60 -19.64
N GLY A 155 21.43 -3.43 -19.90
CA GLY A 155 22.01 -3.65 -21.22
C GLY A 155 21.89 -5.09 -21.73
N GLN A 156 21.75 -6.06 -20.83
CA GLN A 156 21.51 -7.48 -21.13
C GLN A 156 20.02 -7.82 -21.24
N GLY A 157 19.11 -6.82 -21.13
CA GLY A 157 17.67 -7.00 -21.24
C GLY A 157 16.91 -7.06 -19.92
N ALA A 158 17.59 -6.92 -18.77
CA ALA A 158 16.92 -6.91 -17.47
C ALA A 158 16.07 -5.66 -17.26
N GLN A 159 15.00 -5.82 -16.50
CA GLN A 159 14.16 -4.71 -16.02
C GLN A 159 14.62 -4.33 -14.62
N ILE A 160 15.00 -3.07 -14.42
CA ILE A 160 15.57 -2.56 -13.17
C ILE A 160 14.63 -1.52 -12.56
N LEU A 161 14.21 -1.75 -11.33
CA LEU A 161 13.55 -0.74 -10.51
C LEU A 161 14.57 -0.17 -9.51
N TRP A 162 14.85 1.14 -9.63
CA TRP A 162 15.77 1.85 -8.76
C TRP A 162 14.99 2.78 -7.82
N VAL A 163 14.82 2.37 -6.56
CA VAL A 163 14.00 3.10 -5.59
C VAL A 163 14.87 3.99 -4.70
N CYS A 164 14.49 5.27 -4.59
CA CYS A 164 15.16 6.27 -3.77
C CYS A 164 14.22 6.80 -2.68
N ASN A 165 14.76 7.13 -1.50
CA ASN A 165 13.99 7.68 -0.39
C ASN A 165 13.57 9.14 -0.60
N THR A 166 14.25 9.88 -1.49
CA THR A 166 13.95 11.30 -1.74
C THR A 166 13.93 11.61 -3.22
N VAL A 167 13.14 12.63 -3.60
CA VAL A 167 13.08 13.10 -4.99
C VAL A 167 14.43 13.64 -5.47
N ALA A 168 15.18 14.36 -4.62
CA ALA A 168 16.49 14.88 -4.98
C ALA A 168 17.44 13.74 -5.35
N ARG A 169 17.47 12.68 -4.54
CA ARG A 169 18.29 11.51 -4.79
C ARG A 169 17.88 10.78 -6.07
N ALA A 170 16.57 10.62 -6.29
CA ALA A 170 16.06 10.01 -7.52
C ALA A 170 16.48 10.80 -8.77
N GLN A 171 16.45 12.13 -8.71
CA GLN A 171 16.92 12.97 -9.81
C GLN A 171 18.41 12.85 -10.06
N GLU A 172 19.24 12.86 -9.01
CA GLU A 172 20.69 12.67 -9.12
C GLU A 172 21.04 11.31 -9.73
N ASP A 173 20.47 10.23 -9.19
CA ASP A 173 20.72 8.88 -9.66
C ASP A 173 20.21 8.67 -11.09
N PHE A 174 19.06 9.28 -11.45
CA PHE A 174 18.55 9.27 -12.82
C PHE A 174 19.52 9.92 -13.81
N MET A 175 20.06 11.08 -13.48
CA MET A 175 21.03 11.77 -14.36
C MET A 175 22.29 10.92 -14.55
N GLU A 176 22.80 10.32 -13.48
CA GLU A 176 23.98 9.46 -13.53
C GLU A 176 23.74 8.17 -14.34
N LEU A 177 22.61 7.48 -14.08
CA LEU A 177 22.25 6.28 -14.83
C LEU A 177 22.03 6.57 -16.31
N ARG A 178 21.35 7.68 -16.63
CA ARG A 178 21.13 8.11 -18.01
C ARG A 178 22.45 8.41 -18.73
N GLN A 179 23.39 9.10 -18.05
CA GLN A 179 24.71 9.38 -18.61
C GLN A 179 25.47 8.08 -18.88
N ARG A 180 25.49 7.15 -17.94
CA ARG A 180 26.16 5.84 -18.10
C ARG A 180 25.51 4.98 -19.19
N ALA A 181 24.19 4.99 -19.30
CA ALA A 181 23.45 4.28 -20.34
C ALA A 181 23.76 4.84 -21.74
N ALA A 182 23.88 6.16 -21.89
CA ALA A 182 24.17 6.83 -23.16
C ALA A 182 25.57 6.53 -23.73
N THR A 183 26.50 6.03 -22.93
CA THR A 183 27.86 5.62 -23.41
C THR A 183 27.86 4.29 -24.16
N ARG A 184 26.73 3.57 -24.19
CA ARG A 184 26.57 2.28 -24.86
C ARG A 184 25.66 2.42 -26.07
N ASP A 185 26.12 1.98 -27.24
CA ASP A 185 25.29 1.89 -28.43
C ASP A 185 24.08 0.97 -28.15
N GLY A 186 22.86 1.48 -28.36
CA GLY A 186 21.65 0.75 -28.02
C GLY A 186 21.38 0.57 -26.51
N GLY A 187 21.95 1.43 -25.67
CA GLY A 187 21.84 1.36 -24.22
C GLY A 187 20.40 1.27 -23.71
N PRO A 188 20.18 0.85 -22.44
CA PRO A 188 18.86 0.67 -21.87
C PRO A 188 18.12 2.02 -21.75
N ASP A 189 16.79 1.95 -21.81
CA ASP A 189 15.95 3.12 -21.55
C ASP A 189 15.97 3.44 -20.06
N VAL A 190 16.17 4.71 -19.70
CA VAL A 190 16.16 5.17 -18.31
C VAL A 190 15.04 6.18 -18.11
N GLY A 191 14.13 5.90 -17.19
CA GLY A 191 13.02 6.77 -16.83
C GLY A 191 13.05 7.25 -15.40
N LEU A 192 12.27 8.28 -15.12
CA LEU A 192 12.15 8.88 -13.79
C LEU A 192 10.67 9.09 -13.45
N LEU A 193 10.27 8.63 -12.23
CA LEU A 193 8.92 8.80 -11.71
C LEU A 193 8.98 9.23 -10.24
N HIS A 194 8.35 10.37 -9.90
CA HIS A 194 8.23 10.86 -8.52
C HIS A 194 7.03 11.78 -8.32
N SER A 195 6.64 12.02 -7.08
CA SER A 195 5.44 12.78 -6.69
C SER A 195 5.44 14.27 -7.11
N ARG A 196 6.61 14.87 -7.40
CA ARG A 196 6.70 16.29 -7.81
C ARG A 196 6.39 16.54 -9.28
N PHE A 197 6.18 15.51 -10.08
CA PHE A 197 5.64 15.72 -11.43
C PHE A 197 4.21 16.26 -11.35
N PRO A 198 3.81 17.19 -12.25
CA PRO A 198 2.41 17.57 -12.40
C PRO A 198 1.54 16.33 -12.64
N PHE A 199 0.31 16.33 -12.11
CA PHE A 199 -0.58 15.16 -12.13
C PHE A 199 -0.72 14.53 -13.52
N TYR A 200 -1.00 15.34 -14.54
CA TYR A 200 -1.16 14.85 -15.92
C TYR A 200 0.10 14.17 -16.48
N ARG A 201 1.30 14.70 -16.12
CA ARG A 201 2.57 14.13 -16.56
C ARG A 201 2.87 12.83 -15.83
N ARG A 202 2.57 12.79 -14.54
CA ARG A 202 2.72 11.59 -13.72
C ARG A 202 1.83 10.46 -14.24
N GLU A 203 0.54 10.72 -14.47
CA GLU A 203 -0.40 9.75 -15.02
C GLU A 203 0.06 9.20 -16.38
N PHE A 204 0.62 10.06 -17.24
CA PHE A 204 1.19 9.62 -18.50
C PHE A 204 2.39 8.68 -18.29
N LEU A 205 3.34 9.03 -17.42
CA LEU A 205 4.51 8.22 -17.12
C LEU A 205 4.13 6.89 -16.46
N GLU A 206 3.20 6.90 -15.53
CA GLU A 206 2.67 5.69 -14.89
C GLU A 206 2.10 4.72 -15.94
N ARG A 207 1.27 5.20 -16.85
CA ARG A 207 0.72 4.37 -17.95
C ARG A 207 1.82 3.86 -18.89
N GLU A 208 2.79 4.69 -19.24
CA GLU A 208 3.92 4.30 -20.09
C GLU A 208 4.72 3.18 -19.46
N TRP A 209 5.05 3.31 -18.17
CA TRP A 209 5.84 2.31 -17.45
C TRP A 209 5.04 1.07 -17.11
N MET A 210 3.74 1.17 -16.83
CA MET A 210 2.84 0.02 -16.69
C MET A 210 2.76 -0.79 -17.98
N ALA A 211 2.67 -0.14 -19.12
CA ALA A 211 2.66 -0.83 -20.41
C ALA A 211 3.96 -1.60 -20.70
N ARG A 212 5.09 -1.20 -20.09
CA ARG A 212 6.39 -1.85 -20.26
C ARG A 212 6.69 -2.90 -19.19
N LEU A 213 6.42 -2.59 -17.93
CA LEU A 213 6.86 -3.37 -16.76
C LEU A 213 5.71 -4.12 -16.07
N GLY A 214 4.46 -3.80 -16.37
CA GLY A 214 3.30 -4.47 -15.79
C GLY A 214 3.20 -5.95 -16.18
N PRO A 215 2.24 -6.69 -15.61
CA PRO A 215 2.09 -8.13 -15.84
C PRO A 215 1.95 -8.53 -17.31
N GLU A 216 1.31 -7.68 -18.13
CA GLU A 216 1.13 -7.87 -19.57
C GLU A 216 2.14 -7.08 -20.43
N GLY A 217 3.20 -6.51 -19.79
CA GLY A 217 4.14 -5.62 -20.45
C GLY A 217 5.06 -6.31 -21.45
N GLU A 218 5.29 -5.67 -22.60
CA GLU A 218 6.25 -6.12 -23.60
C GLU A 218 7.68 -5.79 -23.17
N ARG A 219 8.37 -6.72 -22.54
CA ARG A 219 9.75 -6.59 -22.04
C ARG A 219 10.79 -6.87 -23.14
N THR A 220 10.68 -6.16 -24.26
CA THR A 220 11.53 -6.41 -25.43
C THR A 220 12.96 -5.84 -25.31
N LYS A 221 13.14 -4.83 -24.48
CA LYS A 221 14.43 -4.16 -24.24
C LYS A 221 14.60 -3.91 -22.74
N GLY A 222 15.82 -4.07 -22.24
CA GLY A 222 16.12 -3.75 -20.86
C GLY A 222 15.91 -2.28 -20.53
N SER A 223 15.43 -2.01 -19.32
CA SER A 223 15.12 -0.66 -18.89
C SER A 223 15.41 -0.43 -17.41
N ILE A 224 15.56 0.84 -17.04
CA ILE A 224 15.77 1.28 -15.64
C ILE A 224 14.71 2.32 -15.31
N LEU A 225 13.82 2.02 -14.38
CA LEU A 225 12.89 3.01 -13.81
C LEU A 225 13.45 3.50 -12.48
N VAL A 226 13.84 4.78 -12.42
CA VAL A 226 14.22 5.44 -11.17
C VAL A 226 12.98 6.06 -10.56
N SER A 227 12.69 5.73 -9.30
CA SER A 227 11.49 6.21 -8.63
C SER A 227 11.72 6.49 -7.14
N THR A 228 10.72 7.08 -6.50
CA THR A 228 10.58 7.11 -5.04
C THR A 228 9.49 6.11 -4.63
N GLN A 229 9.10 6.09 -3.36
CA GLN A 229 8.03 5.20 -2.85
C GLN A 229 6.71 5.30 -3.62
N ILE A 230 6.54 6.30 -4.47
CA ILE A 230 5.32 6.44 -5.29
C ILE A 230 5.08 5.22 -6.20
N VAL A 231 6.14 4.54 -6.61
CA VAL A 231 6.02 3.34 -7.46
C VAL A 231 5.26 2.21 -6.76
N GLU A 232 5.36 2.10 -5.44
CA GLU A 232 4.67 1.08 -4.65
C GLU A 232 3.14 1.27 -4.65
N GLN A 233 2.68 2.50 -4.86
CA GLN A 233 1.25 2.85 -4.82
C GLN A 233 0.63 3.05 -6.20
N SER A 234 1.46 3.39 -7.19
CA SER A 234 0.98 3.85 -8.49
C SER A 234 1.18 2.83 -9.61
N VAL A 235 2.08 1.86 -9.42
CA VAL A 235 2.50 0.95 -10.48
C VAL A 235 2.54 -0.46 -9.93
N ASP A 236 1.65 -1.31 -10.43
CA ASP A 236 1.65 -2.75 -10.14
C ASP A 236 2.74 -3.40 -11.01
N LEU A 237 3.92 -3.54 -10.44
CA LEU A 237 5.09 -4.14 -11.10
C LEU A 237 5.27 -5.57 -10.60
N ASP A 238 5.21 -6.53 -11.50
CA ASP A 238 5.54 -7.94 -11.26
C ASP A 238 7.03 -8.25 -11.49
#